data_a4ec21b5a17f480815073a26b1adf7d6
#
_entry.id   a4ec21b5a17f480815073a26b1adf7d6
#
_cell.length_a   1.000
_cell.length_b   1.000
_cell.length_c   1.000
_cell.angle_alpha   90.00
_cell.angle_beta   90.00
_cell.angle_gamma   90.00
#
_symmetry.space_group_name_H-M   'P 1'
#
loop_
_entity.id
_entity.type
_entity.pdbx_description
1 polymer ?
#
loop_
_entity_poly.entity_id
_entity_poly.type
_entity_poly.pdbx_seq_one_letter_code
_entity_poly.pdbx_strand_id
1 'polypeptide(L)'
;MAVRTSSPRDRRLEWLLSSSAIGNLADGIGKVAFPLLATTLTHDPVQIGALSATQFAPWLLFGLLAGALVDRVDRRRAMLLANVGRSVVIGLTTIGVWTGSISIWLVYVAAMLLGTAETIAESAGNALIPAVAGQDRLESANSKFQAAEILGQVFLGGPVGSATFALFAAFPFLLNSAGFVVAAVLLLGLTGRYRPNEGAAPTKLRADLVDGLKWLARAPLLRRLVIIGGLTALTGELAQAQLVLYALDDLQLSNATFGLFAFVGGIGGLAGAALAPRLVTLTGRKPVLIGGIGVCGLAFAGMGLFRQPVVAAVLFGVFAGSVVAVNVVLATARHALVPGELLGRVLGAWRTVVWGAIPVGALLGGGLTRLLGSAGATFAVSGFLQVALAGFAVLALRRFSLSAEPAHDQHRGAERSH
;
A
#
# COMPACT_ATOMS: atom_id res chain seq x y z
N MET A 1 -33.29 28.97 -1.14
CA MET A 1 -32.41 27.78 -1.06
C MET A 1 -32.50 27.06 -2.42
N ALA A 2 -31.59 27.34 -3.34
CA ALA A 2 -31.64 26.79 -4.70
C ALA A 2 -31.14 25.34 -4.67
N VAL A 3 -31.98 24.40 -5.02
CA VAL A 3 -31.60 23.00 -5.24
C VAL A 3 -30.64 22.98 -6.45
N ARG A 4 -29.34 22.83 -6.18
CA ARG A 4 -28.36 22.58 -7.24
C ARG A 4 -28.69 21.23 -7.88
N THR A 5 -29.32 21.25 -9.04
CA THR A 5 -29.43 20.06 -9.88
C THR A 5 -28.02 19.67 -10.32
N SER A 6 -27.52 18.54 -9.82
CA SER A 6 -26.21 18.00 -10.18
C SER A 6 -26.14 17.73 -11.68
N SER A 7 -25.08 18.18 -12.34
CA SER A 7 -24.87 17.89 -13.76
C SER A 7 -24.73 16.37 -13.98
N PRO A 8 -25.00 15.84 -15.19
CA PRO A 8 -24.79 14.42 -15.49
C PRO A 8 -23.37 13.93 -15.22
N ARG A 9 -22.35 14.82 -15.32
CA ARG A 9 -20.97 14.54 -14.95
C ARG A 9 -20.78 14.43 -13.44
N ASP A 10 -21.48 15.26 -12.65
CA ASP A 10 -21.42 15.19 -11.19
C ASP A 10 -21.96 13.87 -10.67
N ARG A 11 -23.09 13.39 -11.21
CA ARG A 11 -23.66 12.08 -10.88
C ARG A 11 -22.72 10.91 -11.17
N ARG A 12 -22.01 10.93 -12.31
CA ARG A 12 -21.06 9.86 -12.65
C ARG A 12 -19.88 9.82 -11.67
N LEU A 13 -19.36 10.98 -11.30
CA LEU A 13 -18.29 11.07 -10.30
C LEU A 13 -18.76 10.59 -8.92
N GLU A 14 -20.00 10.93 -8.53
CA GLU A 14 -20.60 10.47 -7.28
C GLU A 14 -20.76 8.95 -7.24
N TRP A 15 -21.23 8.31 -8.32
CA TRP A 15 -21.33 6.86 -8.41
C TRP A 15 -19.97 6.18 -8.29
N LEU A 16 -18.96 6.68 -8.99
CA LEU A 16 -17.61 6.13 -8.93
C LEU A 16 -16.99 6.32 -7.54
N LEU A 17 -17.15 7.52 -6.95
CA LEU A 17 -16.63 7.83 -5.61
C LEU A 17 -17.31 6.96 -4.53
N SER A 18 -18.64 6.79 -4.60
CA SER A 18 -19.37 5.96 -3.65
C SER A 18 -18.97 4.49 -3.76
N SER A 19 -18.83 3.97 -4.99
CA SER A 19 -18.31 2.62 -5.22
C SER A 19 -16.92 2.44 -4.64
N SER A 20 -16.03 3.40 -4.88
CA SER A 20 -14.66 3.37 -4.35
C SER A 20 -14.64 3.45 -2.82
N ALA A 21 -15.46 4.32 -2.21
CA ALA A 21 -15.52 4.48 -0.76
C ALA A 21 -15.98 3.19 -0.06
N ILE A 22 -17.03 2.54 -0.58
CA ILE A 22 -17.51 1.26 -0.04
C ILE A 22 -16.49 0.14 -0.27
N GLY A 23 -15.86 0.09 -1.46
CA GLY A 23 -14.79 -0.86 -1.75
C GLY A 23 -13.59 -0.71 -0.81
N ASN A 24 -13.15 0.53 -0.56
CA ASN A 24 -12.07 0.83 0.37
C ASN A 24 -12.41 0.44 1.82
N LEU A 25 -13.66 0.63 2.25
CA LEU A 25 -14.10 0.16 3.56
C LEU A 25 -14.05 -1.37 3.65
N ALA A 26 -14.54 -2.05 2.60
CA ALA A 26 -14.47 -3.50 2.51
C ALA A 26 -13.01 -4.00 2.56
N ASP A 27 -12.10 -3.38 1.78
CA ASP A 27 -10.67 -3.68 1.83
C ASP A 27 -10.08 -3.51 3.23
N GLY A 28 -10.40 -2.42 3.90
CA GLY A 28 -9.93 -2.15 5.26
C GLY A 28 -10.40 -3.20 6.28
N ILE A 29 -11.65 -3.67 6.17
CA ILE A 29 -12.18 -4.79 6.98
C ILE A 29 -11.35 -6.06 6.72
N GLY A 30 -11.10 -6.39 5.45
CA GLY A 30 -10.33 -7.56 5.05
C GLY A 30 -8.89 -7.54 5.54
N LYS A 31 -8.22 -6.39 5.47
CA LYS A 31 -6.81 -6.23 5.92
C LYS A 31 -6.59 -6.61 7.38
N VAL A 32 -7.61 -6.49 8.22
CA VAL A 32 -7.56 -6.91 9.63
C VAL A 32 -8.13 -8.31 9.82
N ALA A 33 -9.22 -8.65 9.12
CA ALA A 33 -9.90 -9.93 9.31
C ALA A 33 -9.06 -11.13 8.84
N PHE A 34 -8.32 -11.02 7.72
CA PHE A 34 -7.49 -12.12 7.20
C PHE A 34 -6.34 -12.50 8.14
N PRO A 35 -5.52 -11.57 8.67
CA PRO A 35 -4.53 -11.89 9.69
C PRO A 35 -5.15 -12.50 10.96
N LEU A 36 -6.27 -11.97 11.47
CA LEU A 36 -6.96 -12.54 12.62
C LEU A 36 -7.48 -13.96 12.33
N LEU A 37 -8.03 -14.22 11.15
CA LEU A 37 -8.43 -15.57 10.75
C LEU A 37 -7.23 -16.51 10.70
N ALA A 38 -6.11 -16.05 10.15
CA ALA A 38 -4.92 -16.88 10.07
C ALA A 38 -4.44 -17.32 11.46
N THR A 39 -4.50 -16.46 12.48
CA THR A 39 -4.12 -16.83 13.87
C THR A 39 -5.07 -17.84 14.52
N THR A 40 -6.33 -17.96 14.06
CA THR A 40 -7.23 -19.05 14.52
C THR A 40 -6.88 -20.39 13.89
N LEU A 41 -6.17 -20.40 12.77
CA LEU A 41 -5.80 -21.62 12.03
C LEU A 41 -4.37 -22.08 12.31
N THR A 42 -3.49 -21.13 12.64
CA THR A 42 -2.06 -21.41 12.88
C THR A 42 -1.41 -20.31 13.70
N HIS A 43 -0.49 -20.70 14.60
CA HIS A 43 0.43 -19.80 15.28
C HIS A 43 1.87 -19.91 14.73
N ASP A 44 2.06 -20.59 13.59
CA ASP A 44 3.36 -20.66 12.92
C ASP A 44 3.70 -19.31 12.27
N PRO A 45 4.74 -18.61 12.72
CA PRO A 45 5.13 -17.31 12.19
C PRO A 45 5.46 -17.32 10.68
N VAL A 46 5.96 -18.45 10.17
CA VAL A 46 6.26 -18.59 8.74
C VAL A 46 4.98 -18.64 7.92
N GLN A 47 3.95 -19.33 8.42
CA GLN A 47 2.64 -19.36 7.75
C GLN A 47 1.93 -17.99 7.82
N ILE A 48 2.05 -17.27 8.92
CA ILE A 48 1.53 -15.89 9.03
C ILE A 48 2.27 -14.96 8.05
N GLY A 49 3.60 -15.03 8.00
CA GLY A 49 4.40 -14.28 7.02
C GLY A 49 4.07 -14.63 5.56
N ALA A 50 3.77 -15.90 5.28
CA ALA A 50 3.36 -16.36 3.96
C ALA A 50 2.00 -15.77 3.54
N LEU A 51 1.10 -15.45 4.47
CA LEU A 51 -0.15 -14.76 4.16
C LEU A 51 0.13 -13.36 3.60
N SER A 52 0.95 -12.56 4.29
CA SER A 52 1.36 -11.24 3.80
C SER A 52 2.06 -11.36 2.43
N ALA A 53 3.01 -12.29 2.30
CA ALA A 53 3.70 -12.53 1.05
C ALA A 53 2.71 -12.85 -0.10
N THR A 54 1.70 -13.66 0.16
CA THR A 54 0.68 -14.06 -0.83
C THR A 54 -0.23 -12.89 -1.22
N GLN A 55 -0.57 -12.02 -0.27
CA GLN A 55 -1.38 -10.82 -0.57
C GLN A 55 -0.66 -9.84 -1.49
N PHE A 56 0.66 -9.68 -1.34
CA PHE A 56 1.46 -8.76 -2.16
C PHE A 56 2.03 -9.38 -3.44
N ALA A 57 2.11 -10.72 -3.53
CA ALA A 57 2.62 -11.41 -4.72
C ALA A 57 1.91 -11.03 -6.02
N PRO A 58 0.57 -10.85 -6.08
CA PRO A 58 -0.11 -10.41 -7.29
C PRO A 58 0.35 -9.05 -7.81
N TRP A 59 0.69 -8.12 -6.95
CA TRP A 59 1.22 -6.82 -7.35
C TRP A 59 2.56 -6.92 -8.07
N LEU A 60 3.41 -7.84 -7.63
CA LEU A 60 4.68 -8.13 -8.27
C LEU A 60 4.49 -8.87 -9.60
N LEU A 61 3.64 -9.89 -9.60
CA LEU A 61 3.45 -10.79 -10.75
C LEU A 61 2.57 -10.18 -11.84
N PHE A 62 1.48 -9.52 -11.45
CA PHE A 62 0.41 -9.08 -12.34
C PHE A 62 0.22 -7.56 -12.42
N GLY A 63 0.91 -6.76 -11.61
CA GLY A 63 0.72 -5.31 -11.58
C GLY A 63 0.89 -4.63 -12.95
N LEU A 64 1.92 -5.04 -13.73
CA LEU A 64 2.14 -4.55 -15.09
C LEU A 64 1.11 -5.13 -16.08
N LEU A 65 0.76 -6.41 -15.90
CA LEU A 65 -0.22 -7.09 -16.77
C LEU A 65 -1.63 -6.53 -16.57
N ALA A 66 -1.99 -6.19 -15.31
CA ALA A 66 -3.27 -5.58 -14.99
C ALA A 66 -3.43 -4.22 -15.67
N GLY A 67 -2.39 -3.37 -15.66
CA GLY A 67 -2.37 -2.12 -16.41
C GLY A 67 -2.61 -2.33 -17.90
N ALA A 68 -1.85 -3.25 -18.52
CA ALA A 68 -2.02 -3.57 -19.95
C ALA A 68 -3.37 -4.20 -20.29
N LEU A 69 -3.95 -4.97 -19.37
CA LEU A 69 -5.29 -5.52 -19.54
C LEU A 69 -6.34 -4.40 -19.52
N VAL A 70 -6.23 -3.49 -18.54
CA VAL A 70 -7.14 -2.34 -18.39
C VAL A 70 -7.06 -1.39 -19.58
N ASP A 71 -5.90 -1.29 -20.23
CA ASP A 71 -5.73 -0.51 -21.47
C ASP A 71 -6.37 -1.16 -22.71
N ARG A 72 -6.88 -2.39 -22.62
CA ARG A 72 -7.54 -3.10 -23.74
C ARG A 72 -9.02 -3.35 -23.52
N VAL A 73 -9.51 -3.22 -22.30
CA VAL A 73 -10.89 -3.52 -21.94
C VAL A 73 -11.63 -2.25 -21.51
N ASP A 74 -12.96 -2.35 -21.42
CA ASP A 74 -13.75 -1.29 -20.78
C ASP A 74 -13.42 -1.22 -19.29
N ARG A 75 -12.88 -0.07 -18.86
CA ARG A 75 -12.37 0.15 -17.49
C ARG A 75 -13.45 -0.04 -16.42
N ARG A 76 -14.70 0.38 -16.71
CA ARG A 76 -15.84 0.15 -15.82
C ARG A 76 -16.14 -1.34 -15.67
N ARG A 77 -16.13 -2.10 -16.80
CA ARG A 77 -16.35 -3.55 -16.75
C ARG A 77 -15.24 -4.27 -16.00
N ALA A 78 -13.99 -3.88 -16.19
CA ALA A 78 -12.86 -4.46 -15.47
C ALA A 78 -13.02 -4.27 -13.95
N MET A 79 -13.34 -3.05 -13.48
CA MET A 79 -13.56 -2.76 -12.07
C MET A 79 -14.80 -3.49 -11.52
N LEU A 80 -15.89 -3.56 -12.30
CA LEU A 80 -17.10 -4.30 -11.93
C LEU A 80 -16.79 -5.79 -11.72
N LEU A 81 -16.16 -6.44 -12.70
CA LEU A 81 -15.82 -7.87 -12.63
C LEU A 81 -14.83 -8.16 -11.50
N ALA A 82 -13.88 -7.29 -11.24
CA ALA A 82 -12.97 -7.40 -10.11
C ALA A 82 -13.75 -7.36 -8.78
N ASN A 83 -14.66 -6.42 -8.58
CA ASN A 83 -15.48 -6.33 -7.36
C ASN A 83 -16.41 -7.54 -7.20
N VAL A 84 -17.03 -8.03 -8.28
CA VAL A 84 -17.84 -9.26 -8.24
C VAL A 84 -16.97 -10.47 -7.89
N GLY A 85 -15.79 -10.62 -8.50
CA GLY A 85 -14.85 -11.69 -8.17
C GLY A 85 -14.41 -11.66 -6.71
N ARG A 86 -14.08 -10.47 -6.18
CA ARG A 86 -13.74 -10.28 -4.76
C ARG A 86 -14.90 -10.67 -3.85
N SER A 87 -16.12 -10.23 -4.15
CA SER A 87 -17.32 -10.60 -3.40
C SER A 87 -17.53 -12.12 -3.37
N VAL A 88 -17.37 -12.80 -4.50
CA VAL A 88 -17.51 -14.27 -4.57
C VAL A 88 -16.45 -14.98 -3.74
N VAL A 89 -15.19 -14.60 -3.90
CA VAL A 89 -14.06 -15.22 -3.15
C VAL A 89 -14.28 -15.03 -1.63
N ILE A 90 -14.65 -13.82 -1.20
CA ILE A 90 -14.86 -13.53 0.22
C ILE A 90 -16.15 -14.22 0.72
N GLY A 91 -17.20 -14.29 -0.11
CA GLY A 91 -18.41 -15.02 0.21
C GLY A 91 -18.14 -16.53 0.45
N LEU A 92 -17.31 -17.15 -0.39
CA LEU A 92 -16.85 -18.52 -0.19
C LEU A 92 -15.99 -18.65 1.08
N THR A 93 -15.12 -17.69 1.35
CA THR A 93 -14.37 -17.63 2.62
C THR A 93 -15.31 -17.53 3.81
N THR A 94 -16.36 -16.70 3.74
CA THR A 94 -17.39 -16.58 4.79
C THR A 94 -18.04 -17.94 5.09
N ILE A 95 -18.46 -18.67 4.05
CA ILE A 95 -19.05 -20.01 4.18
C ILE A 95 -18.04 -20.96 4.81
N GLY A 96 -16.79 -20.97 4.36
CA GLY A 96 -15.73 -21.82 4.89
C GLY A 96 -15.46 -21.57 6.38
N VAL A 97 -15.44 -20.30 6.81
CA VAL A 97 -15.28 -19.92 8.22
C VAL A 97 -16.51 -20.34 9.04
N TRP A 98 -17.71 -20.11 8.52
CA TRP A 98 -18.96 -20.47 9.22
C TRP A 98 -19.09 -21.98 9.44
N THR A 99 -18.75 -22.77 8.41
CA THR A 99 -18.85 -24.24 8.48
C THR A 99 -17.65 -24.89 9.18
N GLY A 100 -16.62 -24.12 9.54
CA GLY A 100 -15.38 -24.64 10.11
C GLY A 100 -14.52 -25.45 9.12
N SER A 101 -14.80 -25.33 7.81
CA SER A 101 -14.08 -26.07 6.76
C SER A 101 -12.90 -25.28 6.16
N ILE A 102 -12.66 -24.04 6.63
CA ILE A 102 -11.56 -23.19 6.16
C ILE A 102 -10.20 -23.74 6.63
N SER A 103 -9.22 -23.69 5.75
CA SER A 103 -7.83 -24.02 6.06
C SER A 103 -6.89 -22.87 5.68
N ILE A 104 -5.69 -22.85 6.23
CA ILE A 104 -4.70 -21.80 5.90
C ILE A 104 -4.37 -21.77 4.40
N TRP A 105 -4.41 -22.91 3.72
CA TRP A 105 -4.19 -23.00 2.29
C TRP A 105 -5.30 -22.33 1.48
N LEU A 106 -6.56 -22.48 1.90
CA LEU A 106 -7.69 -21.79 1.29
C LEU A 106 -7.61 -20.28 1.53
N VAL A 107 -7.11 -19.86 2.70
CA VAL A 107 -6.84 -18.44 3.00
C VAL A 107 -5.78 -17.88 2.06
N TYR A 108 -4.70 -18.63 1.75
CA TYR A 108 -3.70 -18.18 0.76
C TYR A 108 -4.28 -18.07 -0.66
N VAL A 109 -5.08 -19.05 -1.08
CA VAL A 109 -5.76 -19.00 -2.38
C VAL A 109 -6.67 -17.78 -2.46
N ALA A 110 -7.48 -17.54 -1.41
CA ALA A 110 -8.32 -16.35 -1.34
C ALA A 110 -7.48 -15.06 -1.39
N ALA A 111 -6.40 -14.96 -0.62
CA ALA A 111 -5.50 -13.80 -0.61
C ALA A 111 -4.88 -13.54 -2.00
N MET A 112 -4.43 -14.58 -2.71
CA MET A 112 -3.89 -14.47 -4.06
C MET A 112 -4.95 -13.98 -5.07
N LEU A 113 -6.16 -14.53 -5.02
CA LEU A 113 -7.25 -14.12 -5.90
C LEU A 113 -7.70 -12.69 -5.61
N LEU A 114 -7.80 -12.32 -4.34
CA LEU A 114 -8.16 -10.97 -3.92
C LEU A 114 -7.12 -9.95 -4.35
N GLY A 115 -5.83 -10.21 -4.11
CA GLY A 115 -4.76 -9.33 -4.54
C GLY A 115 -4.70 -9.18 -6.06
N THR A 116 -4.98 -10.26 -6.83
CA THR A 116 -5.07 -10.18 -8.29
C THR A 116 -6.23 -9.29 -8.73
N ALA A 117 -7.40 -9.46 -8.13
CA ALA A 117 -8.56 -8.62 -8.44
C ALA A 117 -8.36 -7.17 -7.99
N GLU A 118 -7.66 -6.94 -6.87
CA GLU A 118 -7.29 -5.61 -6.37
C GLU A 118 -6.39 -4.87 -7.37
N THR A 119 -5.35 -5.52 -7.92
CA THR A 119 -4.48 -4.90 -8.94
C THR A 119 -5.26 -4.45 -10.16
N ILE A 120 -6.25 -5.23 -10.61
CA ILE A 120 -7.12 -4.89 -11.74
C ILE A 120 -8.07 -3.73 -11.36
N ALA A 121 -8.73 -3.80 -10.20
CA ALA A 121 -9.66 -2.79 -9.73
C ALA A 121 -8.99 -1.42 -9.55
N GLU A 122 -7.79 -1.39 -8.94
CA GLU A 122 -7.04 -0.15 -8.73
C GLU A 122 -6.55 0.44 -10.05
N SER A 123 -6.01 -0.38 -10.95
CA SER A 123 -5.59 0.08 -12.28
C SER A 123 -6.76 0.67 -13.07
N ALA A 124 -7.93 0.01 -13.03
CA ALA A 124 -9.14 0.49 -13.69
C ALA A 124 -9.70 1.76 -13.03
N GLY A 125 -9.70 1.83 -11.70
CA GLY A 125 -10.15 3.00 -10.92
C GLY A 125 -9.31 4.23 -11.22
N ASN A 126 -7.98 4.11 -11.17
CA ASN A 126 -7.05 5.20 -11.48
C ASN A 126 -7.22 5.73 -12.92
N ALA A 127 -7.57 4.86 -13.87
CA ALA A 127 -7.84 5.26 -15.24
C ALA A 127 -9.26 5.84 -15.45
N LEU A 128 -10.23 5.51 -14.59
CA LEU A 128 -11.59 6.04 -14.63
C LEU A 128 -11.70 7.46 -14.06
N ILE A 129 -10.92 7.80 -13.04
CA ILE A 129 -10.99 9.11 -12.38
C ILE A 129 -10.85 10.25 -13.37
N PRO A 130 -9.80 10.37 -14.20
CA PRO A 130 -9.67 11.46 -15.18
C PRO A 130 -10.74 11.40 -16.27
N ALA A 131 -11.18 10.20 -16.67
CA ALA A 131 -12.21 10.03 -17.69
C ALA A 131 -13.59 10.51 -17.23
N VAL A 132 -13.88 10.44 -15.93
CA VAL A 132 -15.17 10.84 -15.34
C VAL A 132 -15.15 12.28 -14.84
N ALA A 133 -14.08 12.70 -14.14
CA ALA A 133 -13.98 14.04 -13.54
C ALA A 133 -13.74 15.13 -14.58
N GLY A 134 -12.98 14.83 -15.65
CA GLY A 134 -12.45 15.84 -16.58
C GLY A 134 -11.25 16.59 -15.99
N GLN A 135 -10.51 17.30 -16.85
CA GLN A 135 -9.25 17.98 -16.47
C GLN A 135 -9.48 19.06 -15.39
N ASP A 136 -10.56 19.83 -15.50
CA ASP A 136 -10.84 20.98 -14.63
C ASP A 136 -11.12 20.61 -13.17
N ARG A 137 -11.49 19.34 -12.89
CA ARG A 137 -11.86 18.86 -11.55
C ARG A 137 -11.01 17.69 -11.08
N LEU A 138 -9.95 17.37 -11.79
CA LEU A 138 -9.12 16.20 -11.52
C LEU A 138 -8.48 16.23 -10.12
N GLU A 139 -7.96 17.38 -9.70
CA GLU A 139 -7.37 17.56 -8.38
C GLU A 139 -8.39 17.34 -7.26
N SER A 140 -9.58 17.96 -7.40
CA SER A 140 -10.66 17.79 -6.42
C SER A 140 -11.19 16.36 -6.37
N ALA A 141 -11.27 15.68 -7.52
CA ALA A 141 -11.66 14.28 -7.59
C ALA A 141 -10.62 13.40 -6.89
N ASN A 142 -9.35 13.53 -7.24
CA ASN A 142 -8.27 12.75 -6.60
C ASN A 142 -8.25 12.95 -5.08
N SER A 143 -8.43 14.18 -4.59
CA SER A 143 -8.51 14.46 -3.16
C SER A 143 -9.67 13.73 -2.47
N LYS A 144 -10.84 13.65 -3.13
CA LYS A 144 -12.00 12.92 -2.60
C LYS A 144 -11.78 11.41 -2.58
N PHE A 145 -11.17 10.84 -3.63
CA PHE A 145 -10.82 9.42 -3.67
C PHE A 145 -9.79 9.07 -2.60
N GLN A 146 -8.76 9.89 -2.43
CA GLN A 146 -7.76 9.72 -1.37
C GLN A 146 -8.39 9.80 0.02
N ALA A 147 -9.29 10.75 0.26
CA ALA A 147 -10.01 10.85 1.51
C ALA A 147 -10.89 9.61 1.77
N ALA A 148 -11.60 9.12 0.73
CA ALA A 148 -12.41 7.91 0.84
C ALA A 148 -11.56 6.65 1.14
N GLU A 149 -10.38 6.54 0.54
CA GLU A 149 -9.41 5.47 0.82
C GLU A 149 -8.93 5.52 2.28
N ILE A 150 -8.45 6.67 2.74
CA ILE A 150 -7.97 6.84 4.12
C ILE A 150 -9.08 6.56 5.13
N LEU A 151 -10.27 7.13 4.93
CA LEU A 151 -11.40 6.93 5.84
C LEU A 151 -11.88 5.48 5.84
N GLY A 152 -11.98 4.85 4.66
CA GLY A 152 -12.46 3.48 4.52
C GLY A 152 -11.44 2.46 5.04
N GLN A 153 -10.24 2.46 4.48
CA GLN A 153 -9.25 1.42 4.78
C GLN A 153 -8.61 1.59 6.15
N VAL A 154 -8.25 2.82 6.52
CA VAL A 154 -7.43 3.06 7.71
C VAL A 154 -8.28 3.32 8.94
N PHE A 155 -9.27 4.26 8.85
CA PHE A 155 -10.02 4.68 10.03
C PHE A 155 -11.17 3.76 10.39
N LEU A 156 -11.97 3.34 9.42
CA LEU A 156 -13.18 2.56 9.68
C LEU A 156 -12.94 1.05 9.54
N GLY A 157 -12.18 0.64 8.53
CA GLY A 157 -12.00 -0.77 8.19
C GLY A 157 -11.37 -1.57 9.31
N GLY A 158 -10.29 -1.08 9.91
CA GLY A 158 -9.60 -1.75 11.01
C GLY A 158 -10.49 -1.99 12.23
N PRO A 159 -11.05 -0.94 12.85
CA PRO A 159 -11.95 -1.10 14.00
C PRO A 159 -13.19 -1.95 13.69
N VAL A 160 -13.85 -1.74 12.54
CA VAL A 160 -15.03 -2.52 12.14
C VAL A 160 -14.68 -3.99 11.92
N GLY A 161 -13.58 -4.27 11.21
CA GLY A 161 -13.13 -5.64 10.95
C GLY A 161 -12.80 -6.39 12.24
N SER A 162 -12.07 -5.75 13.14
CA SER A 162 -11.66 -6.32 14.41
C SER A 162 -12.84 -6.54 15.38
N ALA A 163 -13.70 -5.54 15.56
CA ALA A 163 -14.87 -5.63 16.43
C ALA A 163 -15.86 -6.72 15.94
N THR A 164 -16.11 -6.77 14.63
CA THR A 164 -16.99 -7.79 14.06
C THR A 164 -16.40 -9.19 14.10
N PHE A 165 -15.05 -9.32 13.94
CA PHE A 165 -14.36 -10.58 14.12
C PHE A 165 -14.47 -11.10 15.57
N ALA A 166 -14.33 -10.21 16.54
CA ALA A 166 -14.46 -10.55 17.97
C ALA A 166 -15.89 -11.04 18.35
N LEU A 167 -16.91 -10.55 17.62
CA LEU A 167 -18.29 -11.03 17.82
C LEU A 167 -18.50 -12.42 17.18
N PHE A 168 -18.05 -12.59 15.96
CA PHE A 168 -18.14 -13.83 15.21
C PHE A 168 -17.17 -13.81 14.03
N ALA A 169 -16.28 -14.81 13.93
CA ALA A 169 -15.17 -14.81 12.98
C ALA A 169 -15.59 -14.70 11.49
N ALA A 170 -16.79 -15.19 11.11
CA ALA A 170 -17.29 -15.06 9.74
C ALA A 170 -17.91 -13.68 9.44
N PHE A 171 -18.24 -12.88 10.45
CA PHE A 171 -18.99 -11.64 10.27
C PHE A 171 -18.24 -10.56 9.48
N PRO A 172 -16.94 -10.27 9.72
CA PRO A 172 -16.20 -9.31 8.91
C PRO A 172 -16.10 -9.73 7.44
N PHE A 173 -16.02 -11.04 7.17
CA PHE A 173 -15.99 -11.52 5.77
C PHE A 173 -17.35 -11.36 5.11
N LEU A 174 -18.47 -11.56 5.82
CA LEU A 174 -19.80 -11.29 5.31
C LEU A 174 -19.97 -9.80 4.96
N LEU A 175 -19.58 -8.90 5.86
CA LEU A 175 -19.64 -7.45 5.62
C LEU A 175 -18.74 -7.04 4.45
N ASN A 176 -17.55 -7.61 4.35
CA ASN A 176 -16.61 -7.36 3.28
C ASN A 176 -17.19 -7.82 1.92
N SER A 177 -17.71 -9.03 1.84
CA SER A 177 -18.38 -9.56 0.64
C SER A 177 -19.57 -8.67 0.23
N ALA A 178 -20.45 -8.32 1.18
CA ALA A 178 -21.58 -7.42 0.94
C ALA A 178 -21.10 -6.03 0.46
N GLY A 179 -20.03 -5.49 1.03
CA GLY A 179 -19.41 -4.24 0.61
C GLY A 179 -19.01 -4.27 -0.86
N PHE A 180 -18.36 -5.34 -1.32
CA PHE A 180 -17.99 -5.47 -2.75
C PHE A 180 -19.19 -5.70 -3.67
N VAL A 181 -20.27 -6.37 -3.21
CA VAL A 181 -21.54 -6.41 -3.96
C VAL A 181 -22.08 -5.00 -4.14
N VAL A 182 -22.16 -4.23 -3.06
CA VAL A 182 -22.66 -2.84 -3.11
C VAL A 182 -21.78 -1.98 -4.01
N ALA A 183 -20.47 -2.09 -3.89
CA ALA A 183 -19.52 -1.38 -4.75
C ALA A 183 -19.71 -1.73 -6.24
N ALA A 184 -19.95 -3.01 -6.55
CA ALA A 184 -20.24 -3.46 -7.91
C ALA A 184 -21.58 -2.92 -8.43
N VAL A 185 -22.63 -2.94 -7.61
CA VAL A 185 -23.96 -2.39 -7.97
C VAL A 185 -23.87 -0.87 -8.23
N LEU A 186 -23.15 -0.12 -7.39
CA LEU A 186 -22.94 1.32 -7.59
C LEU A 186 -22.27 1.63 -8.92
N LEU A 187 -21.34 0.78 -9.40
CA LEU A 187 -20.73 0.93 -10.73
C LEU A 187 -21.75 0.76 -11.88
N LEU A 188 -22.87 0.11 -11.66
CA LEU A 188 -23.91 0.03 -12.68
C LEU A 188 -24.54 1.40 -12.95
N GLY A 189 -24.57 2.30 -11.97
CA GLY A 189 -24.99 3.69 -12.15
C GLY A 189 -24.01 4.54 -12.97
N LEU A 190 -22.76 4.10 -13.14
CA LEU A 190 -21.78 4.79 -13.97
C LEU A 190 -22.05 4.52 -15.46
N THR A 191 -22.89 5.36 -16.09
CA THR A 191 -23.25 5.24 -17.50
C THR A 191 -22.14 5.70 -18.43
N GLY A 192 -21.97 5.01 -19.57
CA GLY A 192 -20.98 5.36 -20.61
C GLY A 192 -20.09 4.17 -20.98
N ARG A 193 -19.28 4.38 -22.04
CA ARG A 193 -18.21 3.44 -22.46
C ARG A 193 -16.88 4.08 -22.11
N TYR A 194 -16.03 3.37 -21.37
CA TYR A 194 -14.75 3.85 -20.91
C TYR A 194 -13.61 3.00 -21.50
N ARG A 195 -13.70 2.75 -22.81
CA ARG A 195 -12.63 2.09 -23.55
C ARG A 195 -11.50 3.07 -23.83
N PRO A 196 -10.26 2.64 -23.80
CA PRO A 196 -9.13 3.41 -24.27
C PRO A 196 -9.31 3.73 -25.76
N ASN A 197 -8.73 4.84 -26.24
CA ASN A 197 -8.72 5.16 -27.67
C ASN A 197 -7.99 4.07 -28.47
N GLU A 198 -8.58 3.64 -29.58
CA GLU A 198 -8.05 2.62 -30.51
C GLU A 198 -6.82 3.16 -31.30
N GLY A 199 -5.77 3.54 -30.63
CA GLY A 199 -4.57 4.12 -31.24
C GLY A 199 -3.32 3.99 -30.37
N ALA A 200 -3.46 3.50 -29.17
CA ALA A 200 -2.31 3.27 -28.31
C ALA A 200 -1.49 2.07 -28.85
N ALA A 201 -0.26 2.33 -29.27
CA ALA A 201 0.66 1.29 -29.70
C ALA A 201 0.79 0.21 -28.60
N PRO A 202 0.87 -1.10 -28.98
CA PRO A 202 0.97 -2.16 -28.00
C PRO A 202 2.24 -1.97 -27.17
N THR A 203 2.07 -1.71 -25.88
CA THR A 203 3.19 -1.56 -24.94
C THR A 203 3.94 -2.89 -24.86
N LYS A 204 5.23 -2.86 -25.16
CA LYS A 204 6.13 -4.00 -24.97
C LYS A 204 6.55 -4.03 -23.49
N LEU A 205 5.61 -4.38 -22.61
CA LEU A 205 5.75 -4.35 -21.14
C LEU A 205 7.09 -4.86 -20.62
N ARG A 206 7.55 -6.01 -21.16
CA ARG A 206 8.84 -6.59 -20.77
C ARG A 206 10.01 -5.71 -21.19
N ALA A 207 9.96 -5.15 -22.39
CA ALA A 207 11.00 -4.22 -22.88
C ALA A 207 10.99 -2.93 -22.06
N ASP A 208 9.81 -2.34 -21.80
CA ASP A 208 9.66 -1.15 -21.01
C ASP A 208 10.17 -1.32 -19.58
N LEU A 209 9.90 -2.48 -18.95
CA LEU A 209 10.43 -2.80 -17.62
C LEU A 209 11.97 -2.93 -17.63
N VAL A 210 12.50 -3.65 -18.61
CA VAL A 210 13.96 -3.83 -18.76
C VAL A 210 14.65 -2.48 -19.02
N ASP A 211 14.06 -1.63 -19.86
CA ASP A 211 14.59 -0.31 -20.14
C ASP A 211 14.52 0.60 -18.91
N GLY A 212 13.42 0.55 -18.16
CA GLY A 212 13.27 1.23 -16.87
C GLY A 212 14.34 0.79 -15.86
N LEU A 213 14.57 -0.52 -15.72
CA LEU A 213 15.61 -1.07 -14.83
C LEU A 213 17.02 -0.67 -15.28
N LYS A 214 17.32 -0.73 -16.58
CA LYS A 214 18.61 -0.30 -17.12
C LYS A 214 18.88 1.18 -16.87
N TRP A 215 17.86 2.02 -17.09
CA TRP A 215 17.96 3.45 -16.84
C TRP A 215 18.17 3.76 -15.36
N LEU A 216 17.38 3.10 -14.49
CA LEU A 216 17.50 3.20 -13.04
C LEU A 216 18.89 2.78 -12.54
N ALA A 217 19.45 1.71 -13.11
CA ALA A 217 20.80 1.24 -12.77
C ALA A 217 21.91 2.24 -13.19
N ARG A 218 21.67 3.02 -14.27
CA ARG A 218 22.63 4.02 -14.77
C ARG A 218 22.54 5.36 -14.04
N ALA A 219 21.41 5.68 -13.44
CA ALA A 219 21.18 6.92 -12.68
C ALA A 219 21.67 6.75 -11.23
N PRO A 220 22.86 7.27 -10.83
CA PRO A 220 23.50 6.88 -9.57
C PRO A 220 22.69 7.28 -8.33
N LEU A 221 22.01 8.43 -8.34
CA LEU A 221 21.16 8.86 -7.24
C LEU A 221 19.91 7.99 -7.13
N LEU A 222 19.19 7.78 -8.24
CA LEU A 222 17.96 6.97 -8.24
C LEU A 222 18.23 5.51 -7.89
N ARG A 223 19.36 4.94 -8.36
CA ARG A 223 19.81 3.61 -7.97
C ARG A 223 19.98 3.50 -6.45
N ARG A 224 20.58 4.50 -5.80
CA ARG A 224 20.73 4.51 -4.34
C ARG A 224 19.38 4.67 -3.64
N LEU A 225 18.52 5.54 -4.14
CA LEU A 225 17.18 5.73 -3.58
C LEU A 225 16.31 4.47 -3.70
N VAL A 226 16.37 3.72 -4.81
CA VAL A 226 15.62 2.48 -4.96
C VAL A 226 16.17 1.37 -4.06
N ILE A 227 17.48 1.28 -3.89
CA ILE A 227 18.10 0.33 -2.95
C ILE A 227 17.69 0.66 -1.51
N ILE A 228 17.78 1.93 -1.10
CA ILE A 228 17.34 2.37 0.23
C ILE A 228 15.84 2.08 0.41
N GLY A 229 15.00 2.42 -0.56
CA GLY A 229 13.56 2.15 -0.51
C GLY A 229 13.23 0.65 -0.43
N GLY A 230 13.91 -0.18 -1.23
CA GLY A 230 13.74 -1.64 -1.21
C GLY A 230 14.19 -2.27 0.11
N LEU A 231 15.34 -1.84 0.64
CA LEU A 231 15.81 -2.29 1.95
C LEU A 231 14.91 -1.81 3.09
N THR A 232 14.38 -0.58 3.01
CA THR A 232 13.40 -0.08 3.99
C THR A 232 12.11 -0.91 3.94
N ALA A 233 11.60 -1.24 2.75
CA ALA A 233 10.44 -2.09 2.59
C ALA A 233 10.69 -3.50 3.12
N LEU A 234 11.82 -4.12 2.76
CA LEU A 234 12.20 -5.45 3.22
C LEU A 234 12.31 -5.51 4.74
N THR A 235 13.10 -4.60 5.32
CA THR A 235 13.33 -4.58 6.77
C THR A 235 12.06 -4.19 7.54
N GLY A 236 11.23 -3.32 6.99
CA GLY A 236 9.92 -2.97 7.56
C GLY A 236 8.99 -4.18 7.61
N GLU A 237 8.92 -4.94 6.53
CA GLU A 237 8.01 -6.07 6.40
C GLU A 237 8.44 -7.28 7.23
N LEU A 238 9.72 -7.40 7.62
CA LEU A 238 10.16 -8.39 8.62
C LEU A 238 9.28 -8.36 9.87
N ALA A 239 8.97 -7.17 10.37
CA ALA A 239 8.16 -6.96 11.57
C ALA A 239 6.66 -6.86 11.21
N GLN A 240 6.31 -6.11 10.18
CA GLN A 240 4.92 -5.77 9.84
C GLN A 240 4.08 -7.01 9.53
N ALA A 241 4.63 -8.01 8.84
CA ALA A 241 3.97 -9.27 8.57
C ALA A 241 3.68 -10.09 9.84
N GLN A 242 4.38 -9.82 10.93
CA GLN A 242 4.21 -10.47 12.23
C GLN A 242 3.38 -9.64 13.23
N LEU A 243 2.81 -8.50 12.78
CA LEU A 243 2.10 -7.56 13.65
C LEU A 243 0.94 -8.21 14.41
N VAL A 244 0.22 -9.14 13.78
CA VAL A 244 -0.89 -9.85 14.42
C VAL A 244 -0.42 -10.75 15.56
N LEU A 245 0.67 -11.51 15.35
CA LEU A 245 1.26 -12.34 16.42
C LEU A 245 1.84 -11.48 17.54
N TYR A 246 2.53 -10.38 17.18
CA TYR A 246 3.02 -9.41 18.16
C TYR A 246 1.89 -8.86 19.03
N ALA A 247 0.76 -8.48 18.41
CA ALA A 247 -0.37 -7.91 19.13
C ALA A 247 -1.07 -8.95 20.02
N LEU A 248 -1.33 -10.15 19.50
CA LEU A 248 -2.10 -11.17 20.22
C LEU A 248 -1.23 -11.97 21.20
N ASP A 249 -0.04 -12.40 20.80
CA ASP A 249 0.79 -13.33 21.59
C ASP A 249 1.74 -12.58 22.52
N ASP A 250 2.45 -11.51 22.05
CA ASP A 250 3.42 -10.77 22.86
C ASP A 250 2.75 -9.68 23.72
N LEU A 251 1.77 -8.93 23.19
CA LEU A 251 1.06 -7.88 23.93
C LEU A 251 -0.23 -8.38 24.60
N GLN A 252 -0.68 -9.61 24.33
CA GLN A 252 -1.90 -10.22 24.87
C GLN A 252 -3.17 -9.37 24.61
N LEU A 253 -3.22 -8.71 23.45
CA LEU A 253 -4.39 -7.95 23.05
C LEU A 253 -5.53 -8.87 22.62
N SER A 254 -6.76 -8.45 22.85
CA SER A 254 -7.93 -9.14 22.29
C SER A 254 -8.08 -8.85 20.79
N ASN A 255 -8.83 -9.71 20.09
CA ASN A 255 -9.17 -9.50 18.68
C ASN A 255 -9.84 -8.13 18.45
N ALA A 256 -10.67 -7.65 19.38
CA ALA A 256 -11.32 -6.36 19.29
C ALA A 256 -10.33 -5.18 19.37
N THR A 257 -9.33 -5.27 20.25
CA THR A 257 -8.34 -4.20 20.46
C THR A 257 -7.28 -4.15 19.37
N PHE A 258 -7.06 -5.23 18.62
CA PHE A 258 -6.15 -5.23 17.47
C PHE A 258 -6.51 -4.19 16.41
N GLY A 259 -7.80 -4.00 16.12
CA GLY A 259 -8.24 -2.97 15.18
C GLY A 259 -8.01 -1.54 15.68
N LEU A 260 -8.08 -1.30 16.98
CA LEU A 260 -7.73 0.00 17.58
C LEU A 260 -6.22 0.27 17.44
N PHE A 261 -5.40 -0.77 17.54
CA PHE A 261 -3.97 -0.66 17.31
C PHE A 261 -3.67 -0.20 15.87
N ALA A 262 -4.33 -0.82 14.88
CA ALA A 262 -4.24 -0.39 13.48
C ALA A 262 -4.77 1.05 13.27
N PHE A 263 -5.83 1.45 13.98
CA PHE A 263 -6.38 2.81 13.94
C PHE A 263 -5.37 3.88 14.40
N VAL A 264 -4.61 3.60 15.49
CA VAL A 264 -3.53 4.50 15.93
C VAL A 264 -2.46 4.66 14.86
N GLY A 265 -2.13 3.58 14.15
CA GLY A 265 -1.25 3.64 12.97
C GLY A 265 -1.79 4.60 11.90
N GLY A 266 -3.11 4.57 11.66
CA GLY A 266 -3.77 5.50 10.74
C GLY A 266 -3.66 6.97 11.14
N ILE A 267 -3.87 7.28 12.41
CA ILE A 267 -3.67 8.64 12.95
C ILE A 267 -2.21 9.07 12.73
N GLY A 268 -1.26 8.19 13.03
CA GLY A 268 0.16 8.43 12.81
C GLY A 268 0.47 8.73 11.34
N GLY A 269 -0.07 7.94 10.41
CA GLY A 269 0.08 8.14 8.98
C GLY A 269 -0.43 9.49 8.49
N LEU A 270 -1.61 9.92 8.95
CA LEU A 270 -2.15 11.27 8.64
C LEU A 270 -1.28 12.39 9.22
N ALA A 271 -0.83 12.22 10.46
CA ALA A 271 0.09 13.19 11.07
C ALA A 271 1.38 13.29 10.26
N GLY A 272 1.93 12.16 9.81
CA GLY A 272 3.11 12.10 8.94
C GLY A 272 2.88 12.82 7.62
N ALA A 273 1.74 12.59 6.95
CA ALA A 273 1.39 13.27 5.70
C ALA A 273 1.27 14.80 5.88
N ALA A 274 0.68 15.25 6.99
CA ALA A 274 0.53 16.69 7.31
C ALA A 274 1.86 17.35 7.68
N LEU A 275 2.73 16.63 8.38
CA LEU A 275 4.01 17.15 8.86
C LEU A 275 5.12 17.08 7.83
N ALA A 276 5.10 16.09 6.92
CA ALA A 276 6.17 15.86 5.95
C ALA A 276 6.55 17.12 5.14
N PRO A 277 5.60 17.91 4.55
CA PRO A 277 5.96 19.12 3.82
C PRO A 277 6.68 20.16 4.69
N ARG A 278 6.19 20.36 5.93
CA ARG A 278 6.80 21.30 6.90
C ARG A 278 8.21 20.85 7.29
N LEU A 279 8.41 19.57 7.57
CA LEU A 279 9.73 19.01 7.87
C LEU A 279 10.69 19.17 6.69
N VAL A 280 10.21 18.93 5.47
CA VAL A 280 11.00 19.12 4.26
C VAL A 280 11.40 20.60 4.07
N THR A 281 10.52 21.56 4.34
CA THR A 281 10.84 22.98 4.24
C THR A 281 11.85 23.44 5.30
N LEU A 282 11.77 22.88 6.51
CA LEU A 282 12.63 23.25 7.63
C LEU A 282 14.01 22.62 7.58
N THR A 283 14.11 21.34 7.18
CA THR A 283 15.35 20.55 7.28
C THR A 283 15.88 20.07 5.94
N GLY A 284 15.04 20.12 4.90
CA GLY A 284 15.35 19.58 3.57
C GLY A 284 14.93 18.11 3.42
N ARG A 285 14.91 17.65 2.15
CA ARG A 285 14.46 16.29 1.80
C ARG A 285 15.33 15.17 2.34
N LYS A 286 16.66 15.39 2.34
CA LYS A 286 17.64 14.37 2.76
C LYS A 286 17.56 14.05 4.25
N PRO A 287 17.54 15.04 5.17
CA PRO A 287 17.31 14.78 6.59
C PRO A 287 15.97 14.10 6.90
N VAL A 288 14.88 14.51 6.22
CA VAL A 288 13.57 13.88 6.40
C VAL A 288 13.58 12.41 5.97
N LEU A 289 14.22 12.08 4.84
CA LEU A 289 14.37 10.69 4.39
C LEU A 289 15.15 9.85 5.40
N ILE A 290 16.34 10.31 5.77
CA ILE A 290 17.25 9.55 6.65
C ILE A 290 16.69 9.49 8.08
N GLY A 291 16.25 10.62 8.60
CA GLY A 291 15.63 10.72 9.92
C GLY A 291 14.35 9.90 10.03
N GLY A 292 13.51 9.92 8.99
CA GLY A 292 12.30 9.11 8.92
C GLY A 292 12.60 7.60 8.99
N ILE A 293 13.59 7.11 8.25
CA ILE A 293 14.03 5.70 8.34
C ILE A 293 14.58 5.39 9.74
N GLY A 294 15.38 6.29 10.33
CA GLY A 294 15.89 6.12 11.69
C GLY A 294 14.76 6.07 12.74
N VAL A 295 13.75 6.95 12.63
CA VAL A 295 12.60 6.96 13.53
C VAL A 295 11.74 5.70 13.37
N CYS A 296 11.54 5.21 12.13
CA CYS A 296 10.92 3.90 11.90
C CYS A 296 11.66 2.79 12.64
N GLY A 297 12.99 2.79 12.54
CA GLY A 297 13.82 1.80 13.24
C GLY A 297 13.73 1.91 14.76
N LEU A 298 13.81 3.10 15.31
CA LEU A 298 13.68 3.33 16.76
C LEU A 298 12.28 2.94 17.28
N ALA A 299 11.23 3.24 16.50
CA ALA A 299 9.87 2.84 16.84
C ALA A 299 9.73 1.30 16.91
N PHE A 300 10.22 0.58 15.90
CA PHE A 300 10.18 -0.88 15.89
C PHE A 300 11.08 -1.51 16.98
N ALA A 301 12.29 -0.98 17.18
CA ALA A 301 13.14 -1.41 18.27
C ALA A 301 12.45 -1.20 19.63
N GLY A 302 11.82 -0.04 19.83
CA GLY A 302 11.05 0.26 21.04
C GLY A 302 9.86 -0.70 21.23
N MET A 303 9.09 -1.00 20.16
CA MET A 303 8.02 -2.00 20.24
C MET A 303 8.52 -3.37 20.67
N GLY A 304 9.67 -3.79 20.14
CA GLY A 304 10.26 -5.09 20.51
C GLY A 304 10.80 -5.13 21.94
N LEU A 305 11.31 -4.02 22.46
CA LEU A 305 11.91 -3.92 23.79
C LEU A 305 10.88 -3.65 24.90
N PHE A 306 9.86 -2.82 24.61
CA PHE A 306 8.83 -2.42 25.57
C PHE A 306 7.51 -3.13 25.27
N ARG A 307 7.28 -4.27 25.93
CA ARG A 307 6.06 -5.10 25.74
C ARG A 307 4.85 -4.51 26.50
N GLN A 308 4.59 -3.23 26.29
CA GLN A 308 3.51 -2.51 26.93
C GLN A 308 2.55 -1.98 25.87
N PRO A 309 1.24 -2.39 25.89
CA PRO A 309 0.30 -2.11 24.79
C PRO A 309 0.19 -0.64 24.38
N VAL A 310 0.14 0.28 25.34
CA VAL A 310 -0.01 1.72 25.04
C VAL A 310 1.26 2.27 24.39
N VAL A 311 2.43 1.92 24.93
CA VAL A 311 3.71 2.33 24.34
C VAL A 311 3.84 1.79 22.93
N ALA A 312 3.53 0.51 22.73
CA ALA A 312 3.57 -0.13 21.41
C ALA A 312 2.62 0.53 20.42
N ALA A 313 1.40 0.88 20.83
CA ALA A 313 0.44 1.59 19.98
C ALA A 313 0.96 3.00 19.58
N VAL A 314 1.52 3.75 20.50
CA VAL A 314 2.11 5.08 20.22
C VAL A 314 3.29 4.94 19.27
N LEU A 315 4.20 4.00 19.52
CA LEU A 315 5.35 3.74 18.65
C LEU A 315 4.92 3.27 17.26
N PHE A 316 3.87 2.46 17.16
CA PHE A 316 3.30 2.07 15.87
C PHE A 316 2.74 3.28 15.10
N GLY A 317 2.09 4.23 15.78
CA GLY A 317 1.67 5.49 15.19
C GLY A 317 2.85 6.32 14.68
N VAL A 318 3.94 6.42 15.48
CA VAL A 318 5.18 7.12 15.09
C VAL A 318 5.81 6.45 13.88
N PHE A 319 5.89 5.12 13.86
CA PHE A 319 6.35 4.34 12.70
C PHE A 319 5.53 4.67 11.45
N ALA A 320 4.21 4.57 11.53
CA ALA A 320 3.31 4.82 10.38
C ALA A 320 3.47 6.24 9.82
N GLY A 321 3.56 7.25 10.69
CA GLY A 321 3.82 8.64 10.28
C GLY A 321 5.16 8.82 9.59
N SER A 322 6.19 8.17 10.11
CA SER A 322 7.55 8.23 9.53
C SER A 322 7.62 7.55 8.17
N VAL A 323 6.96 6.39 8.00
CA VAL A 323 6.85 5.70 6.69
C VAL A 323 6.18 6.60 5.66
N VAL A 324 5.09 7.27 6.02
CA VAL A 324 4.41 8.21 5.10
C VAL A 324 5.33 9.37 4.73
N ALA A 325 6.03 9.96 5.68
CA ALA A 325 6.99 11.05 5.41
C ALA A 325 8.13 10.60 4.46
N VAL A 326 8.70 9.41 4.69
CA VAL A 326 9.71 8.81 3.81
C VAL A 326 9.14 8.61 2.40
N ASN A 327 7.93 8.06 2.27
CA ASN A 327 7.30 7.83 0.98
C ASN A 327 7.02 9.13 0.21
N VAL A 328 6.60 10.21 0.88
CA VAL A 328 6.41 11.54 0.28
C VAL A 328 7.73 12.05 -0.32
N VAL A 329 8.83 11.94 0.40
CA VAL A 329 10.15 12.39 -0.09
C VAL A 329 10.60 11.53 -1.28
N LEU A 330 10.48 10.20 -1.20
CA LEU A 330 10.85 9.29 -2.28
C LEU A 330 9.98 9.50 -3.52
N ALA A 331 8.68 9.73 -3.37
CA ALA A 331 7.77 10.01 -4.48
C ALA A 331 8.15 11.32 -5.17
N THR A 332 8.35 12.40 -4.41
CA THR A 332 8.74 13.70 -4.94
C THR A 332 10.10 13.64 -5.67
N ALA A 333 11.07 12.92 -5.09
CA ALA A 333 12.39 12.77 -5.72
C ALA A 333 12.31 12.05 -7.07
N ARG A 334 11.48 10.99 -7.17
CA ARG A 334 11.26 10.27 -8.44
C ARG A 334 10.68 11.18 -9.52
N HIS A 335 9.64 11.94 -9.20
CA HIS A 335 9.00 12.84 -10.16
C HIS A 335 9.92 14.00 -10.58
N ALA A 336 10.82 14.45 -9.71
CA ALA A 336 11.74 15.52 -10.00
C ALA A 336 12.98 15.07 -10.83
N LEU A 337 13.41 13.81 -10.67
CA LEU A 337 14.66 13.31 -11.25
C LEU A 337 14.47 12.51 -12.54
N VAL A 338 13.24 12.05 -12.84
CA VAL A 338 12.98 11.22 -14.02
C VAL A 338 12.33 12.04 -15.12
N PRO A 339 12.90 12.05 -16.36
CA PRO A 339 12.26 12.69 -17.50
C PRO A 339 10.86 12.14 -17.77
N GLY A 340 9.92 13.02 -18.14
CA GLY A 340 8.50 12.66 -18.33
C GLY A 340 8.28 11.46 -19.26
N GLU A 341 9.05 11.34 -20.34
CA GLU A 341 8.98 10.25 -21.32
C GLU A 341 9.33 8.86 -20.73
N LEU A 342 10.19 8.84 -19.71
CA LEU A 342 10.66 7.62 -19.04
C LEU A 342 9.95 7.35 -17.71
N LEU A 343 9.15 8.31 -17.23
CA LEU A 343 8.56 8.27 -15.89
C LEU A 343 7.77 6.98 -15.66
N GLY A 344 6.91 6.57 -16.58
CA GLY A 344 6.11 5.34 -16.43
C GLY A 344 6.98 4.08 -16.33
N ARG A 345 8.03 3.96 -17.17
CA ARG A 345 8.95 2.83 -17.17
C ARG A 345 9.76 2.74 -15.88
N VAL A 346 10.28 3.88 -15.42
CA VAL A 346 11.07 3.96 -14.19
C VAL A 346 10.21 3.73 -12.95
N LEU A 347 8.98 4.25 -12.90
CA LEU A 347 8.03 3.96 -11.82
C LEU A 347 7.65 2.48 -11.76
N GLY A 348 7.46 1.83 -12.91
CA GLY A 348 7.23 0.39 -12.99
C GLY A 348 8.41 -0.40 -12.43
N ALA A 349 9.64 -0.07 -12.86
CA ALA A 349 10.87 -0.68 -12.35
C ALA A 349 11.06 -0.45 -10.83
N TRP A 350 10.79 0.77 -10.36
CA TRP A 350 10.81 1.11 -8.93
C TRP A 350 9.84 0.25 -8.12
N ARG A 351 8.58 0.17 -8.57
CA ARG A 351 7.56 -0.65 -7.91
C ARG A 351 7.97 -2.11 -7.84
N THR A 352 8.51 -2.67 -8.93
CA THR A 352 8.98 -4.05 -8.96
C THR A 352 10.05 -4.32 -7.91
N VAL A 353 11.02 -3.42 -7.72
CA VAL A 353 12.08 -3.60 -6.73
C VAL A 353 11.56 -3.40 -5.31
N VAL A 354 10.86 -2.29 -5.04
CA VAL A 354 10.44 -1.92 -3.67
C VAL A 354 9.30 -2.80 -3.19
N TRP A 355 8.30 -3.06 -4.02
CA TRP A 355 7.17 -3.92 -3.64
C TRP A 355 7.52 -5.40 -3.73
N GLY A 356 8.46 -5.78 -4.61
CA GLY A 356 9.01 -7.14 -4.63
C GLY A 356 9.80 -7.50 -3.38
N ALA A 357 10.33 -6.51 -2.66
CA ALA A 357 10.99 -6.72 -1.37
C ALA A 357 10.02 -7.09 -0.23
N ILE A 358 8.73 -6.70 -0.34
CA ILE A 358 7.69 -6.95 0.67
C ILE A 358 7.46 -8.46 0.92
N PRO A 359 7.13 -9.28 -0.10
CA PRO A 359 6.96 -10.72 0.11
C PRO A 359 8.20 -11.41 0.69
N VAL A 360 9.38 -10.97 0.26
CA VAL A 360 10.65 -11.51 0.77
C VAL A 360 10.82 -11.15 2.24
N GLY A 361 10.58 -9.87 2.60
CA GLY A 361 10.62 -9.42 3.99
C GLY A 361 9.64 -10.17 4.89
N ALA A 362 8.40 -10.39 4.41
CA ALA A 362 7.37 -11.12 5.14
C ALA A 362 7.78 -12.57 5.47
N LEU A 363 8.31 -13.30 4.48
CA LEU A 363 8.78 -14.67 4.66
C LEU A 363 10.00 -14.73 5.59
N LEU A 364 10.98 -13.85 5.39
CA LEU A 364 12.15 -13.75 6.27
C LEU A 364 11.75 -13.37 7.70
N GLY A 365 10.75 -12.48 7.87
CA GLY A 365 10.20 -12.12 9.17
C GLY A 365 9.56 -13.30 9.88
N GLY A 366 8.80 -14.12 9.17
CA GLY A 366 8.26 -15.37 9.72
C GLY A 366 9.35 -16.34 10.17
N GLY A 367 10.37 -16.55 9.32
CA GLY A 367 11.53 -17.38 9.67
C GLY A 367 12.29 -16.85 10.89
N LEU A 368 12.50 -15.53 10.94
CA LEU A 368 13.19 -14.88 12.06
C LEU A 368 12.38 -14.99 13.37
N THR A 369 11.07 -14.78 13.31
CA THR A 369 10.18 -14.94 14.48
C THR A 369 10.20 -16.38 15.01
N ARG A 370 10.21 -17.38 14.11
CA ARG A 370 10.33 -18.78 14.49
C ARG A 370 11.67 -19.06 15.17
N LEU A 371 12.78 -18.51 14.67
CA LEU A 371 14.12 -18.69 15.23
C LEU A 371 14.27 -18.00 16.60
N LEU A 372 13.71 -16.81 16.75
CA LEU A 372 13.81 -16.02 17.98
C LEU A 372 12.74 -16.37 19.02
N GLY A 373 11.69 -17.11 18.64
CA GLY A 373 10.61 -17.52 19.52
C GLY A 373 9.63 -16.39 19.91
N SER A 374 9.74 -15.18 19.33
CA SER A 374 8.91 -14.03 19.67
C SER A 374 8.82 -13.05 18.51
N ALA A 375 7.62 -12.56 18.21
CA ALA A 375 7.40 -11.50 17.23
C ALA A 375 8.03 -10.18 17.70
N GLY A 376 7.99 -9.88 19.01
CA GLY A 376 8.65 -8.70 19.58
C GLY A 376 10.17 -8.71 19.34
N ALA A 377 10.83 -9.86 19.42
CA ALA A 377 12.24 -9.96 19.07
C ALA A 377 12.50 -9.65 17.60
N THR A 378 11.60 -10.07 16.70
CA THR A 378 11.65 -9.72 15.28
C THR A 378 11.47 -8.22 15.05
N PHE A 379 10.56 -7.57 15.80
CA PHE A 379 10.40 -6.11 15.79
C PHE A 379 11.69 -5.41 16.22
N ALA A 380 12.35 -5.88 17.29
CA ALA A 380 13.62 -5.31 17.74
C ALA A 380 14.71 -5.43 16.66
N VAL A 381 14.90 -6.62 16.08
CA VAL A 381 15.88 -6.85 15.01
C VAL A 381 15.57 -6.00 13.77
N SER A 382 14.32 -5.97 13.33
CA SER A 382 13.88 -5.10 12.23
C SER A 382 14.20 -3.63 12.51
N GLY A 383 13.94 -3.18 13.74
CA GLY A 383 14.25 -1.84 14.20
C GLY A 383 15.74 -1.52 14.13
N PHE A 384 16.60 -2.37 14.63
CA PHE A 384 18.06 -2.19 14.56
C PHE A 384 18.57 -2.20 13.12
N LEU A 385 18.03 -3.06 12.26
CA LEU A 385 18.37 -3.07 10.83
C LEU A 385 17.98 -1.76 10.14
N GLN A 386 16.83 -1.16 10.47
CA GLN A 386 16.42 0.13 9.91
C GLN A 386 17.27 1.28 10.44
N VAL A 387 17.68 1.27 11.71
CA VAL A 387 18.62 2.26 12.25
C VAL A 387 19.97 2.16 11.52
N ALA A 388 20.48 0.94 11.33
CA ALA A 388 21.70 0.71 10.56
C ALA A 388 21.54 1.18 9.09
N LEU A 389 20.37 0.94 8.50
CA LEU A 389 20.04 1.41 7.15
C LEU A 389 20.00 2.95 7.08
N ALA A 390 19.51 3.64 8.10
CA ALA A 390 19.58 5.09 8.18
C ALA A 390 21.04 5.58 8.18
N GLY A 391 21.92 4.93 8.96
CA GLY A 391 23.37 5.18 8.92
C GLY A 391 23.99 4.92 7.54
N PHE A 392 23.63 3.82 6.89
CA PHE A 392 24.04 3.54 5.52
C PHE A 392 23.55 4.63 4.54
N ALA A 393 22.30 5.08 4.69
CA ALA A 393 21.73 6.13 3.84
C ALA A 393 22.48 7.47 4.00
N VAL A 394 22.96 7.82 5.20
CA VAL A 394 23.85 8.98 5.42
C VAL A 394 25.10 8.88 4.53
N LEU A 395 25.77 7.73 4.57
CA LEU A 395 26.99 7.49 3.79
C LEU A 395 26.70 7.44 2.30
N ALA A 396 25.65 6.73 1.89
CA ALA A 396 25.27 6.56 0.50
C ALA A 396 24.87 7.87 -0.17
N LEU A 397 24.22 8.76 0.56
CA LEU A 397 23.69 10.02 0.02
C LEU A 397 24.57 11.25 0.34
N ARG A 398 25.72 11.09 1.02
CA ARG A 398 26.55 12.22 1.44
C ARG A 398 26.97 13.16 0.31
N ARG A 399 27.23 12.62 -0.89
CA ARG A 399 27.69 13.35 -2.08
C ARG A 399 26.56 13.83 -2.99
N PHE A 400 25.29 13.59 -2.64
CA PHE A 400 24.13 13.92 -3.47
C PHE A 400 23.24 14.93 -2.75
N SER A 401 22.75 15.93 -3.51
CA SER A 401 21.66 16.81 -3.09
C SER A 401 20.33 16.22 -3.57
N LEU A 402 19.31 16.22 -2.71
CA LEU A 402 17.92 15.92 -3.08
C LEU A 402 17.13 17.21 -3.37
N SER A 403 17.83 18.36 -3.52
CA SER A 403 17.23 19.63 -3.94
C SER A 403 16.74 19.48 -5.37
N ALA A 404 15.54 19.99 -5.66
CA ALA A 404 15.05 20.13 -7.03
C ALA A 404 15.73 21.35 -7.66
N GLU A 405 16.97 21.23 -8.10
CA GLU A 405 17.46 22.11 -9.16
C GLU A 405 16.86 21.59 -10.47
N PRO A 406 16.15 22.42 -11.23
CA PRO A 406 15.67 22.02 -12.55
C PRO A 406 16.88 21.64 -13.41
N ALA A 407 16.73 20.57 -14.20
CA ALA A 407 17.75 20.01 -15.08
C ALA A 407 18.27 20.98 -16.19
N HIS A 408 17.95 22.26 -16.11
CA HIS A 408 18.33 23.29 -17.09
C HIS A 408 19.77 23.79 -16.98
N ASP A 409 20.51 23.55 -15.88
CA ASP A 409 21.87 24.10 -15.73
C ASP A 409 23.02 23.11 -15.99
N GLN A 410 22.71 21.82 -16.21
CA GLN A 410 23.77 20.85 -16.53
C GLN A 410 24.30 20.97 -17.98
N HIS A 411 23.59 21.64 -18.89
CA HIS A 411 24.06 21.90 -20.25
C HIS A 411 24.91 23.19 -20.40
N ARG A 412 24.80 24.13 -19.47
CA ARG A 412 25.61 25.37 -19.52
C ARG A 412 27.03 25.21 -19.01
N GLY A 413 27.34 24.16 -18.24
CA GLY A 413 28.71 23.88 -17.78
C GLY A 413 29.61 23.26 -18.85
N ALA A 414 29.04 22.60 -19.85
CA ALA A 414 29.79 21.97 -20.94
C ALA A 414 30.17 22.95 -22.09
N GLU A 415 29.46 24.07 -22.24
CA GLU A 415 29.72 25.06 -23.29
C GLU A 415 30.74 26.16 -22.88
N ARG A 416 31.18 26.21 -21.63
CA ARG A 416 32.21 27.17 -21.15
C ARG A 416 33.63 26.62 -21.06
N SER A 417 33.85 25.37 -21.52
CA SER A 417 35.20 24.73 -21.55
C SER A 417 35.70 24.46 -22.98
N HIS A 418 35.24 25.23 -23.97
CA HIS A 418 35.88 25.27 -25.29
C HIS A 418 36.29 26.71 -25.65
#